data_6a2dcd4598cf53ab1e84b795dc371e7c
#
_entry.id   6a2dcd4598cf53ab1e84b795dc371e7c
#
_cell.length_a   1.000
_cell.length_b   1.000
_cell.length_c   1.000
_cell.angle_alpha   90.00
_cell.angle_beta   90.00
_cell.angle_gamma   90.00
#
_symmetry.space_group_name_H-M   'P 1'
#
loop_
_entity.id
_entity.type
_entity.pdbx_description
1 polymer ?
#
loop_
_entity_poly.entity_id
_entity_poly.type
_entity_poly.pdbx_seq_one_letter_code
_entity_poly.pdbx_strand_id
1 'polypeptide(L)'
;CTNRINDPHLAENILADGQADMIGMVRALICDPELPNKAMEGRTDDIRQCIACNQGCIARMGLGYTLGCLQNPAVGLEEHLGIGKLKRCEKQKKVVIVGGGPAGLEAARTAAMRRHRVVLFEKNDELGGQNIIAGKAAGRQEITGVTRWLLSQVNKLDIDIRLGTEATAETVMAENPDAVIVATGSIPKNHPFPGEYSSPQVVSTVQVLKEEVEIGKKVLLIDNDGHHQATGTAEFLADRGREVHIITSSLFTGGNLGPLQDLYLTRKRLAEKGVTFTPDIAVLEIQGTVVKGLHVYSNQMMDFTGYDTIVLAVGNTSCDQLYFELKGKVKELYRAGDCVAPRKTDMAIVDGHRVG
;
A
#
# COMPACT_ATOMS: atom_id res chain seq x y z
N CYS A 1 -12.67 20.92 -20.55
CA CYS A 1 -11.36 20.56 -20.00
C CYS A 1 -11.41 19.17 -19.37
N THR A 2 -10.33 18.39 -19.46
CA THR A 2 -10.24 17.04 -18.87
C THR A 2 -8.78 16.78 -18.43
N ASN A 3 -8.53 15.64 -17.82
CA ASN A 3 -7.26 15.15 -17.31
C ASN A 3 -6.93 15.59 -15.88
N ARG A 4 -6.92 14.57 -14.98
CA ARG A 4 -6.58 14.67 -13.55
C ARG A 4 -7.37 15.71 -12.74
N ILE A 5 -8.54 16.11 -13.21
CA ILE A 5 -9.49 16.90 -12.42
C ILE A 5 -10.24 15.91 -11.52
N ASN A 6 -10.03 15.97 -10.21
CA ASN A 6 -10.56 15.04 -9.20
C ASN A 6 -11.08 15.76 -7.95
N ASP A 7 -11.10 17.08 -7.99
CA ASP A 7 -11.59 17.98 -6.95
C ASP A 7 -12.69 18.88 -7.54
N PRO A 8 -13.89 18.93 -6.96
CA PRO A 8 -14.97 19.80 -7.45
C PRO A 8 -14.62 21.29 -7.36
N HIS A 9 -13.83 21.73 -6.37
CA HIS A 9 -13.39 23.13 -6.28
C HIS A 9 -12.45 23.51 -7.41
N LEU A 10 -11.52 22.62 -7.79
CA LEU A 10 -10.66 22.83 -8.97
C LEU A 10 -11.51 22.90 -10.24
N ALA A 11 -12.52 22.02 -10.35
CA ALA A 11 -13.43 22.00 -11.50
C ALA A 11 -14.20 23.32 -11.62
N GLU A 12 -14.74 23.82 -10.52
CA GLU A 12 -15.48 25.10 -10.47
C GLU A 12 -14.58 26.29 -10.82
N ASN A 13 -13.37 26.36 -10.28
CA ASN A 13 -12.42 27.44 -10.60
C ASN A 13 -12.10 27.49 -12.11
N ILE A 14 -11.89 26.35 -12.77
CA ILE A 14 -11.65 26.28 -14.21
C ILE A 14 -12.84 26.86 -15.00
N LEU A 15 -14.07 26.58 -14.58
CA LEU A 15 -15.28 27.12 -15.22
C LEU A 15 -15.45 28.61 -14.93
N ALA A 16 -15.29 29.04 -13.68
CA ALA A 16 -15.43 30.43 -13.26
C ALA A 16 -14.41 31.35 -13.95
N ASP A 17 -13.18 30.85 -14.15
CA ASP A 17 -12.11 31.58 -14.84
C ASP A 17 -12.30 31.59 -16.38
N GLY A 18 -13.35 30.96 -16.91
CA GLY A 18 -13.61 30.88 -18.37
C GLY A 18 -12.58 30.06 -19.14
N GLN A 19 -11.82 29.19 -18.44
CA GLN A 19 -10.79 28.35 -19.10
C GLN A 19 -11.41 27.15 -19.86
N ALA A 20 -12.66 26.79 -19.55
CA ALA A 20 -13.43 25.77 -20.25
C ALA A 20 -14.93 25.95 -19.99
N ASP A 21 -15.76 25.46 -20.90
CA ASP A 21 -17.22 25.43 -20.78
C ASP A 21 -17.74 24.17 -20.06
N MET A 22 -16.90 23.14 -20.01
CA MET A 22 -17.27 21.83 -19.43
C MET A 22 -16.06 21.11 -18.89
N ILE A 23 -16.27 20.35 -17.80
CA ILE A 23 -15.27 19.52 -17.14
C ILE A 23 -15.54 18.02 -17.36
N GLY A 24 -14.53 17.28 -17.83
CA GLY A 24 -14.56 15.83 -17.95
C GLY A 24 -13.80 15.16 -16.82
N MET A 25 -14.48 14.25 -16.10
CA MET A 25 -13.91 13.49 -14.97
C MET A 25 -14.12 12.00 -15.17
N VAL A 26 -13.09 11.25 -15.60
CA VAL A 26 -13.19 9.78 -15.76
C VAL A 26 -12.71 9.07 -14.50
N ARG A 27 -11.41 9.17 -14.17
CA ARG A 27 -10.84 8.45 -13.01
C ARG A 27 -11.42 8.90 -11.67
N ALA A 28 -11.83 10.16 -11.57
CA ALA A 28 -12.50 10.68 -10.38
C ALA A 28 -13.84 9.94 -10.14
N LEU A 29 -14.65 9.76 -11.19
CA LEU A 29 -15.94 9.05 -11.12
C LEU A 29 -15.77 7.53 -10.98
N ILE A 30 -14.69 6.94 -11.49
CA ILE A 30 -14.34 5.54 -11.19
C ILE A 30 -14.04 5.39 -9.69
N CYS A 31 -13.30 6.34 -9.12
CA CYS A 31 -12.95 6.31 -7.71
C CYS A 31 -14.16 6.57 -6.81
N ASP A 32 -14.95 7.58 -7.13
CA ASP A 32 -16.18 7.95 -6.43
C ASP A 32 -17.31 8.31 -7.40
N PRO A 33 -18.20 7.37 -7.73
CA PRO A 33 -19.31 7.66 -8.62
C PRO A 33 -20.35 8.64 -8.05
N GLU A 34 -20.37 8.84 -6.72
CA GLU A 34 -21.22 9.82 -6.04
C GLU A 34 -20.59 11.22 -5.95
N LEU A 35 -19.41 11.44 -6.54
CA LEU A 35 -18.71 12.72 -6.48
C LEU A 35 -19.60 13.93 -6.85
N PRO A 36 -20.38 13.91 -7.97
CA PRO A 36 -21.24 15.04 -8.31
C PRO A 36 -22.35 15.28 -7.30
N ASN A 37 -22.99 14.21 -6.80
CA ASN A 37 -24.04 14.32 -5.79
C ASN A 37 -23.51 14.88 -4.47
N LYS A 38 -22.35 14.37 -4.02
CA LYS A 38 -21.68 14.88 -2.82
C LYS A 38 -21.26 16.34 -2.95
N ALA A 39 -20.75 16.76 -4.10
CA ALA A 39 -20.40 18.15 -4.36
C ALA A 39 -21.64 19.05 -4.32
N MET A 40 -22.74 18.65 -4.99
CA MET A 40 -24.01 19.39 -4.99
C MET A 40 -24.63 19.52 -3.60
N GLU A 41 -24.44 18.52 -2.75
CA GLU A 41 -24.92 18.51 -1.35
C GLU A 41 -23.96 19.20 -0.37
N GLY A 42 -22.84 19.76 -0.83
CA GLY A 42 -21.81 20.40 0.02
C GLY A 42 -20.98 19.41 0.85
N ARG A 43 -21.03 18.11 0.55
CA ARG A 43 -20.30 17.06 1.25
C ARG A 43 -18.96 16.73 0.58
N THR A 44 -18.17 17.76 0.26
CA THR A 44 -16.90 17.60 -0.46
C THR A 44 -15.88 16.74 0.29
N ASP A 45 -15.90 16.79 1.64
CA ASP A 45 -15.03 15.96 2.51
C ASP A 45 -15.37 14.47 2.48
N ASP A 46 -16.54 14.10 1.96
CA ASP A 46 -16.95 12.70 1.77
C ASP A 46 -16.45 12.11 0.44
N ILE A 47 -15.97 12.96 -0.45
CA ILE A 47 -15.50 12.52 -1.76
C ILE A 47 -14.21 11.69 -1.61
N ARG A 48 -14.23 10.46 -2.15
CA ARG A 48 -13.06 9.63 -2.29
C ARG A 48 -12.23 10.11 -3.50
N GLN A 49 -11.36 11.07 -3.25
CA GLN A 49 -10.56 11.65 -4.34
C GLN A 49 -9.64 10.62 -5.00
N CYS A 50 -9.61 10.61 -6.33
CA CYS A 50 -8.69 9.80 -7.09
C CYS A 50 -7.23 10.24 -6.86
N ILE A 51 -6.38 9.34 -6.36
CA ILE A 51 -4.96 9.59 -6.11
C ILE A 51 -4.07 9.43 -7.37
N ALA A 52 -4.65 9.32 -8.54
CA ALA A 52 -3.96 9.18 -9.83
C ALA A 52 -2.93 8.03 -9.93
N CYS A 53 -3.06 6.99 -9.12
CA CYS A 53 -2.10 5.88 -9.01
C CYS A 53 -2.06 4.94 -10.22
N ASN A 54 -3.03 5.02 -11.12
CA ASN A 54 -3.19 4.18 -12.32
C ASN A 54 -3.26 2.65 -12.09
N GLN A 55 -3.10 2.16 -10.87
CA GLN A 55 -2.90 0.73 -10.56
C GLN A 55 -4.11 -0.15 -10.90
N GLY A 56 -5.31 0.26 -10.45
CA GLY A 56 -6.54 -0.52 -10.67
C GLY A 56 -7.24 -0.22 -12.00
N CYS A 57 -6.99 0.94 -12.60
CA CYS A 57 -7.65 1.38 -13.84
C CYS A 57 -6.72 1.23 -15.06
N ILE A 58 -5.84 2.18 -15.31
CA ILE A 58 -5.00 2.23 -16.53
C ILE A 58 -4.16 0.94 -16.68
N ALA A 59 -3.50 0.48 -15.62
CA ALA A 59 -2.65 -0.69 -15.68
C ALA A 59 -3.44 -1.96 -16.00
N ARG A 60 -4.59 -2.16 -15.35
CA ARG A 60 -5.43 -3.34 -15.61
C ARG A 60 -5.98 -3.36 -17.03
N MET A 61 -6.46 -2.21 -17.53
CA MET A 61 -6.90 -2.09 -18.94
C MET A 61 -5.76 -2.37 -19.92
N GLY A 62 -4.57 -1.81 -19.67
CA GLY A 62 -3.39 -2.02 -20.52
C GLY A 62 -2.93 -3.48 -20.55
N LEU A 63 -3.25 -4.27 -19.55
CA LEU A 63 -2.98 -5.71 -19.46
C LEU A 63 -4.16 -6.59 -19.89
N GLY A 64 -5.27 -5.99 -20.37
CA GLY A 64 -6.47 -6.75 -20.79
C GLY A 64 -7.32 -7.29 -19.64
N TYR A 65 -7.14 -6.78 -18.42
CA TYR A 65 -7.94 -7.18 -17.26
C TYR A 65 -9.16 -6.28 -17.04
N THR A 66 -10.14 -6.77 -16.30
CA THR A 66 -11.30 -5.99 -15.86
C THR A 66 -10.85 -4.76 -15.09
N LEU A 67 -11.51 -3.62 -15.40
CA LEU A 67 -11.29 -2.36 -14.69
C LEU A 67 -11.46 -2.53 -13.17
N GLY A 68 -10.64 -1.85 -12.42
CA GLY A 68 -10.69 -1.77 -10.96
C GLY A 68 -10.25 -0.39 -10.48
N CYS A 69 -10.28 -0.19 -9.18
CA CYS A 69 -9.73 1.00 -8.54
C CYS A 69 -8.99 0.59 -7.27
N LEU A 70 -7.85 1.26 -6.99
CA LEU A 70 -7.10 0.99 -5.76
C LEU A 70 -7.92 1.26 -4.50
N GLN A 71 -8.77 2.29 -4.53
CA GLN A 71 -9.51 2.74 -3.36
C GLN A 71 -10.97 2.26 -3.33
N ASN A 72 -11.58 2.05 -4.51
CA ASN A 72 -12.99 1.70 -4.61
C ASN A 72 -13.13 0.20 -4.92
N PRO A 73 -13.49 -0.63 -3.93
CA PRO A 73 -13.60 -2.08 -4.11
C PRO A 73 -14.77 -2.50 -5.01
N ALA A 74 -15.71 -1.60 -5.29
CA ALA A 74 -16.89 -1.89 -6.09
C ALA A 74 -16.60 -1.87 -7.59
N VAL A 75 -15.53 -1.22 -8.05
CA VAL A 75 -15.25 -1.05 -9.49
C VAL A 75 -15.01 -2.40 -10.18
N GLY A 76 -15.82 -2.69 -11.18
CA GLY A 76 -15.88 -3.99 -11.87
C GLY A 76 -16.62 -5.08 -11.09
N LEU A 77 -17.20 -4.74 -9.94
CA LEU A 77 -17.99 -5.61 -9.06
C LEU A 77 -19.29 -4.90 -8.60
N GLU A 78 -19.77 -3.91 -9.37
CA GLU A 78 -20.86 -3.02 -8.97
C GLU A 78 -22.17 -3.77 -8.71
N GLU A 79 -22.39 -4.90 -9.38
CA GLU A 79 -23.58 -5.75 -9.15
C GLU A 79 -23.65 -6.24 -7.69
N HIS A 80 -22.50 -6.49 -7.07
CA HIS A 80 -22.42 -7.06 -5.74
C HIS A 80 -22.02 -6.05 -4.67
N LEU A 81 -21.12 -5.11 -4.99
CA LEU A 81 -20.50 -4.19 -4.04
C LEU A 81 -20.84 -2.71 -4.33
N GLY A 82 -21.65 -2.44 -5.37
CA GLY A 82 -21.99 -1.09 -5.80
C GLY A 82 -22.86 -0.34 -4.79
N ILE A 83 -23.20 0.91 -5.17
CA ILE A 83 -24.04 1.79 -4.36
C ILE A 83 -25.36 1.09 -4.03
N GLY A 84 -25.76 1.14 -2.75
CA GLY A 84 -26.99 0.52 -2.27
C GLY A 84 -26.94 -1.01 -2.08
N LYS A 85 -25.81 -1.66 -2.39
CA LYS A 85 -25.68 -3.12 -2.22
C LYS A 85 -25.28 -3.54 -0.81
N LEU A 86 -24.63 -2.64 -0.04
CA LEU A 86 -24.29 -2.93 1.33
C LEU A 86 -25.53 -3.01 2.20
N LYS A 87 -25.84 -4.22 2.68
CA LYS A 87 -27.04 -4.49 3.50
C LYS A 87 -26.71 -4.31 4.98
N ARG A 88 -27.67 -3.75 5.73
CA ARG A 88 -27.63 -3.75 7.19
C ARG A 88 -27.67 -5.18 7.71
N CYS A 89 -27.00 -5.45 8.83
CA CYS A 89 -27.06 -6.76 9.44
C CYS A 89 -28.47 -7.06 9.99
N GLU A 90 -28.91 -8.31 9.89
CA GLU A 90 -30.15 -8.79 10.52
C GLU A 90 -29.97 -8.87 12.04
N LYS A 91 -28.80 -9.32 12.49
CA LYS A 91 -28.42 -9.40 13.90
C LYS A 91 -27.10 -8.65 14.11
N GLN A 92 -27.13 -7.69 15.03
CA GLN A 92 -25.93 -6.96 15.44
C GLN A 92 -24.93 -7.91 16.11
N LYS A 93 -23.67 -7.85 15.68
CA LYS A 93 -22.53 -8.56 16.25
C LYS A 93 -21.55 -7.59 16.85
N LYS A 94 -20.77 -8.04 17.83
CA LYS A 94 -19.54 -7.39 18.24
C LYS A 94 -18.38 -7.92 17.38
N VAL A 95 -17.83 -7.04 16.55
CA VAL A 95 -16.73 -7.34 15.63
C VAL A 95 -15.45 -6.72 16.19
N VAL A 96 -14.46 -7.54 16.48
CA VAL A 96 -13.13 -7.09 16.89
C VAL A 96 -12.21 -7.15 15.66
N ILE A 97 -11.54 -6.04 15.35
CA ILE A 97 -10.61 -5.91 14.24
C ILE A 97 -9.22 -5.62 14.79
N VAL A 98 -8.22 -6.35 14.33
CA VAL A 98 -6.84 -6.18 14.75
C VAL A 98 -5.98 -5.69 13.59
N GLY A 99 -5.49 -4.45 13.72
CA GLY A 99 -4.67 -3.75 12.73
C GLY A 99 -5.42 -2.61 12.03
N GLY A 100 -4.91 -1.39 12.16
CA GLY A 100 -5.46 -0.15 11.62
C GLY A 100 -4.87 0.25 10.26
N GLY A 101 -4.37 -0.70 9.48
CA GLY A 101 -3.98 -0.50 8.08
C GLY A 101 -5.20 -0.41 7.13
N PRO A 102 -4.97 -0.25 5.80
CA PRO A 102 -6.07 -0.07 4.84
C PRO A 102 -7.13 -1.18 4.89
N ALA A 103 -6.73 -2.43 5.10
CA ALA A 103 -7.67 -3.56 5.21
C ALA A 103 -8.54 -3.46 6.46
N GLY A 104 -7.94 -3.19 7.62
CA GLY A 104 -8.67 -3.08 8.89
C GLY A 104 -9.57 -1.85 8.93
N LEU A 105 -9.12 -0.71 8.40
CA LEU A 105 -9.92 0.50 8.30
C LEU A 105 -11.15 0.31 7.40
N GLU A 106 -10.99 -0.32 6.22
CA GLU A 106 -12.12 -0.61 5.35
C GLU A 106 -13.06 -1.66 5.96
N ALA A 107 -12.53 -2.67 6.65
CA ALA A 107 -13.34 -3.65 7.39
C ALA A 107 -14.15 -2.97 8.51
N ALA A 108 -13.52 -2.08 9.28
CA ALA A 108 -14.16 -1.34 10.36
C ALA A 108 -15.29 -0.45 9.82
N ARG A 109 -14.99 0.32 8.75
CA ARG A 109 -15.98 1.16 8.06
C ARG A 109 -17.18 0.34 7.58
N THR A 110 -16.93 -0.79 6.91
CA THR A 110 -17.99 -1.62 6.33
C THR A 110 -18.83 -2.27 7.42
N ALA A 111 -18.21 -2.86 8.45
CA ALA A 111 -18.90 -3.47 9.57
C ALA A 111 -19.79 -2.45 10.34
N ALA A 112 -19.26 -1.24 10.60
CA ALA A 112 -20.01 -0.18 11.27
C ALA A 112 -21.18 0.33 10.41
N MET A 113 -20.99 0.52 9.09
CA MET A 113 -22.07 0.87 8.16
C MET A 113 -23.18 -0.20 8.12
N ARG A 114 -22.84 -1.46 8.32
CA ARG A 114 -23.80 -2.57 8.47
C ARG A 114 -24.43 -2.62 9.86
N ARG A 115 -24.06 -1.71 10.77
CA ARG A 115 -24.54 -1.55 12.15
C ARG A 115 -24.05 -2.62 13.12
N HIS A 116 -22.89 -3.21 12.88
CA HIS A 116 -22.19 -3.99 13.90
C HIS A 116 -21.53 -3.05 14.94
N ARG A 117 -21.31 -3.54 16.16
CA ARG A 117 -20.47 -2.88 17.18
C ARG A 117 -19.01 -3.21 16.87
N VAL A 118 -18.20 -2.20 16.59
CA VAL A 118 -16.82 -2.40 16.11
C VAL A 118 -15.83 -1.93 17.17
N VAL A 119 -14.85 -2.77 17.48
CA VAL A 119 -13.65 -2.43 18.24
C VAL A 119 -12.45 -2.64 17.30
N LEU A 120 -11.62 -1.61 17.12
CA LEU A 120 -10.41 -1.66 16.30
C LEU A 120 -9.17 -1.47 17.18
N PHE A 121 -8.30 -2.46 17.22
CA PHE A 121 -6.99 -2.37 17.86
C PHE A 121 -5.90 -2.01 16.84
N GLU A 122 -5.06 -1.05 17.19
CA GLU A 122 -3.84 -0.71 16.45
C GLU A 122 -2.66 -0.57 17.43
N LYS A 123 -1.55 -1.24 17.14
CA LYS A 123 -0.36 -1.23 17.99
C LYS A 123 0.43 0.07 17.97
N ASN A 124 0.35 0.82 16.87
CA ASN A 124 0.98 2.12 16.74
C ASN A 124 0.06 3.23 17.26
N ASP A 125 0.63 4.43 17.46
CA ASP A 125 -0.11 5.62 17.88
C ASP A 125 -0.89 6.28 16.73
N GLU A 126 -0.74 5.77 15.49
CA GLU A 126 -1.41 6.27 14.28
C GLU A 126 -2.00 5.13 13.44
N LEU A 127 -3.10 5.45 12.75
CA LEU A 127 -3.75 4.57 11.77
C LEU A 127 -3.20 4.79 10.37
N GLY A 128 -3.27 3.74 9.51
CA GLY A 128 -2.90 3.82 8.10
C GLY A 128 -1.86 2.78 7.68
N GLY A 129 -1.14 2.20 8.64
CA GLY A 129 -0.21 1.10 8.40
C GLY A 129 0.84 1.41 7.33
N GLN A 130 1.10 0.47 6.43
CA GLN A 130 2.16 0.61 5.41
C GLN A 130 1.94 1.76 4.41
N ASN A 131 0.71 2.27 4.24
CA ASN A 131 0.47 3.42 3.36
C ASN A 131 1.14 4.70 3.87
N ILE A 132 1.28 4.87 5.20
CA ILE A 132 2.02 6.00 5.80
C ILE A 132 3.50 5.91 5.39
N ILE A 133 4.09 4.73 5.46
CA ILE A 133 5.49 4.49 5.08
C ILE A 133 5.68 4.70 3.58
N ALA A 134 4.78 4.13 2.76
CA ALA A 134 4.81 4.28 1.31
C ALA A 134 4.72 5.75 0.87
N GLY A 135 3.98 6.58 1.61
CA GLY A 135 3.87 8.02 1.37
C GLY A 135 5.15 8.81 1.62
N LYS A 136 6.12 8.26 2.37
CA LYS A 136 7.42 8.87 2.59
C LYS A 136 8.38 8.70 1.41
N ALA A 137 8.15 7.71 0.54
CA ALA A 137 8.94 7.51 -0.66
C ALA A 137 8.76 8.68 -1.64
N ALA A 138 9.83 9.01 -2.39
CA ALA A 138 9.82 10.12 -3.33
C ALA A 138 8.70 9.96 -4.37
N GLY A 139 7.94 11.03 -4.59
CA GLY A 139 6.83 11.06 -5.54
C GLY A 139 5.62 10.18 -5.18
N ARG A 140 5.50 9.74 -3.91
CA ARG A 140 4.42 8.85 -3.45
C ARG A 140 3.48 9.43 -2.40
N GLN A 141 3.57 10.71 -2.10
CA GLN A 141 2.78 11.38 -1.06
C GLN A 141 1.27 11.20 -1.26
N GLU A 142 0.81 11.11 -2.52
CA GLU A 142 -0.62 10.94 -2.84
C GLU A 142 -1.24 9.64 -2.33
N ILE A 143 -0.41 8.58 -2.06
CA ILE A 143 -0.92 7.32 -1.51
C ILE A 143 -1.56 7.52 -0.12
N THR A 144 -1.11 8.54 0.63
CA THR A 144 -1.70 8.90 1.93
C THR A 144 -3.15 9.38 1.80
N GLY A 145 -3.59 9.80 0.60
CA GLY A 145 -4.99 10.13 0.33
C GLY A 145 -5.95 8.98 0.59
N VAL A 146 -5.51 7.73 0.38
CA VAL A 146 -6.28 6.52 0.74
C VAL A 146 -6.57 6.49 2.23
N THR A 147 -5.53 6.63 3.03
CA THR A 147 -5.63 6.64 4.51
C THR A 147 -6.45 7.82 5.00
N ARG A 148 -6.18 9.02 4.47
CA ARG A 148 -6.92 10.23 4.84
C ARG A 148 -8.43 10.07 4.64
N TRP A 149 -8.84 9.54 3.49
CA TRP A 149 -10.26 9.30 3.23
C TRP A 149 -10.83 8.23 4.17
N LEU A 150 -10.16 7.09 4.35
CA LEU A 150 -10.62 6.04 5.28
C LEU A 150 -10.77 6.58 6.71
N LEU A 151 -9.80 7.36 7.19
CA LEU A 151 -9.87 8.01 8.51
C LEU A 151 -11.06 8.98 8.61
N SER A 152 -11.29 9.79 7.58
CA SER A 152 -12.46 10.70 7.58
C SER A 152 -13.77 9.94 7.67
N GLN A 153 -13.85 8.74 7.08
CA GLN A 153 -15.06 7.92 7.12
C GLN A 153 -15.23 7.19 8.45
N VAL A 154 -14.17 6.55 8.99
CA VAL A 154 -14.27 5.83 10.26
C VAL A 154 -14.55 6.76 11.44
N ASN A 155 -14.04 8.00 11.40
CA ASN A 155 -14.30 9.01 12.43
C ASN A 155 -15.77 9.52 12.47
N LYS A 156 -16.54 9.27 11.40
CA LYS A 156 -17.99 9.59 11.33
C LYS A 156 -18.87 8.44 11.84
N LEU A 157 -18.27 7.31 12.15
CA LEU A 157 -18.95 6.09 12.57
C LEU A 157 -18.67 5.80 14.05
N ASP A 158 -19.59 5.07 14.69
CA ASP A 158 -19.43 4.63 16.07
C ASP A 158 -18.51 3.39 16.13
N ILE A 159 -17.19 3.65 16.20
CA ILE A 159 -16.13 2.65 16.23
C ILE A 159 -15.23 2.94 17.45
N ASP A 160 -15.07 1.96 18.34
CA ASP A 160 -14.12 2.02 19.45
C ASP A 160 -12.70 1.76 18.94
N ILE A 161 -11.91 2.83 18.73
CA ILE A 161 -10.55 2.78 18.19
C ILE A 161 -9.56 2.85 19.36
N ARG A 162 -8.69 1.83 19.48
CA ARG A 162 -7.68 1.70 20.54
C ARG A 162 -6.29 1.72 19.93
N LEU A 163 -5.67 2.88 19.92
CA LEU A 163 -4.29 3.09 19.49
C LEU A 163 -3.29 2.68 20.56
N GLY A 164 -2.02 2.50 20.18
CA GLY A 164 -0.93 2.11 21.09
C GLY A 164 -1.17 0.78 21.76
N THR A 165 -2.06 -0.07 21.22
CA THR A 165 -2.51 -1.31 21.86
C THR A 165 -2.21 -2.51 20.96
N GLU A 166 -1.17 -3.26 21.29
CA GLU A 166 -0.89 -4.54 20.65
C GLU A 166 -1.87 -5.60 21.14
N ALA A 167 -2.73 -6.10 20.25
CA ALA A 167 -3.74 -7.08 20.61
C ALA A 167 -3.15 -8.50 20.58
N THR A 168 -3.21 -9.18 21.72
CA THR A 168 -2.95 -10.62 21.87
C THR A 168 -4.25 -11.43 21.78
N ALA A 169 -4.16 -12.75 21.72
CA ALA A 169 -5.34 -13.59 21.74
C ALA A 169 -6.18 -13.38 23.02
N GLU A 170 -5.54 -13.16 24.16
CA GLU A 170 -6.21 -12.88 25.46
C GLU A 170 -6.95 -11.53 25.39
N THR A 171 -6.30 -10.49 24.88
CA THR A 171 -6.90 -9.16 24.74
C THR A 171 -8.14 -9.20 23.83
N VAL A 172 -8.03 -9.91 22.70
CA VAL A 172 -9.15 -10.09 21.76
C VAL A 172 -10.30 -10.86 22.41
N MET A 173 -10.00 -11.96 23.10
CA MET A 173 -11.02 -12.80 23.77
C MET A 173 -11.70 -12.08 24.93
N ALA A 174 -10.99 -11.20 25.66
CA ALA A 174 -11.58 -10.39 26.74
C ALA A 174 -12.70 -9.46 26.24
N GLU A 175 -12.70 -9.12 24.95
CA GLU A 175 -13.79 -8.36 24.33
C GLU A 175 -15.07 -9.18 24.10
N ASN A 176 -15.06 -10.49 24.32
CA ASN A 176 -16.19 -11.40 24.03
C ASN A 176 -16.73 -11.19 22.60
N PRO A 177 -15.91 -11.32 21.54
CA PRO A 177 -16.31 -11.03 20.18
C PRO A 177 -17.25 -12.10 19.61
N ASP A 178 -18.24 -11.69 18.80
CA ASP A 178 -19.00 -12.59 17.94
C ASP A 178 -18.19 -12.95 16.68
N ALA A 179 -17.38 -12.00 16.18
CA ALA A 179 -16.49 -12.19 15.04
C ALA A 179 -15.17 -11.43 15.23
N VAL A 180 -14.09 -11.98 14.68
CA VAL A 180 -12.77 -11.34 14.68
C VAL A 180 -12.23 -11.25 13.26
N ILE A 181 -11.69 -10.08 12.90
CA ILE A 181 -11.00 -9.83 11.65
C ILE A 181 -9.53 -9.50 11.96
N VAL A 182 -8.63 -10.39 11.56
CA VAL A 182 -7.18 -10.18 11.69
C VAL A 182 -6.67 -9.48 10.43
N ALA A 183 -6.22 -8.23 10.58
CA ALA A 183 -5.71 -7.36 9.51
C ALA A 183 -4.31 -6.81 9.87
N THR A 184 -3.50 -7.62 10.51
CA THR A 184 -2.18 -7.32 11.09
C THR A 184 -1.09 -7.03 10.05
N GLY A 185 -1.40 -7.20 8.76
CA GLY A 185 -0.52 -6.81 7.68
C GLY A 185 0.68 -7.73 7.46
N SER A 186 1.81 -7.14 7.12
CA SER A 186 3.06 -7.84 6.80
C SER A 186 4.28 -7.03 7.24
N ILE A 187 5.41 -7.72 7.37
CA ILE A 187 6.73 -7.10 7.65
C ILE A 187 7.72 -7.46 6.53
N PRO A 188 8.75 -6.65 6.29
CA PRO A 188 9.81 -6.99 5.35
C PRO A 188 10.40 -8.37 5.65
N LYS A 189 10.71 -9.13 4.58
CA LYS A 189 11.40 -10.42 4.74
C LYS A 189 12.73 -10.21 5.45
N ASN A 190 12.94 -10.99 6.49
CA ASN A 190 14.21 -11.04 7.19
C ASN A 190 15.09 -12.14 6.56
N HIS A 191 16.33 -11.81 6.20
CA HIS A 191 17.32 -12.74 5.62
C HIS A 191 16.78 -13.51 4.40
N PRO A 192 16.34 -12.82 3.31
CA PRO A 192 15.75 -13.48 2.14
C PRO A 192 16.74 -14.27 1.28
N PHE A 193 18.04 -14.07 1.49
CA PHE A 193 19.12 -14.75 0.79
C PHE A 193 20.03 -15.49 1.77
N PRO A 194 20.76 -16.54 1.35
CA PRO A 194 21.80 -17.18 2.17
C PRO A 194 22.91 -16.21 2.58
N GLY A 195 23.63 -16.55 3.64
CA GLY A 195 24.82 -15.83 4.10
C GLY A 195 24.68 -15.12 5.43
N GLU A 196 25.71 -14.37 5.81
CA GLU A 196 25.79 -13.64 7.08
C GLU A 196 25.56 -12.15 6.81
N TYR A 197 24.50 -11.59 7.38
CA TYR A 197 24.15 -10.19 7.23
C TYR A 197 24.80 -9.35 8.32
N SER A 198 25.50 -8.28 7.91
CA SER A 198 26.03 -7.31 8.84
C SER A 198 24.96 -6.27 9.20
N SER A 199 24.49 -6.29 10.43
CA SER A 199 23.64 -5.22 10.95
C SER A 199 24.54 -4.10 11.52
N PRO A 200 24.26 -2.83 11.25
CA PRO A 200 23.09 -2.24 10.57
C PRO A 200 23.26 -2.02 9.05
N GLN A 201 24.23 -2.64 8.39
CA GLN A 201 24.55 -2.37 6.99
C GLN A 201 23.57 -3.00 5.98
N VAL A 202 22.87 -4.07 6.37
CA VAL A 202 21.81 -4.67 5.53
C VAL A 202 20.45 -4.33 6.12
N VAL A 203 19.65 -3.56 5.40
CA VAL A 203 18.41 -2.95 5.90
C VAL A 203 17.26 -3.10 4.91
N SER A 204 16.05 -2.99 5.39
CA SER A 204 14.83 -2.97 4.55
C SER A 204 14.52 -1.55 4.06
N THR A 205 13.75 -1.46 2.97
CA THR A 205 13.17 -0.18 2.51
C THR A 205 12.33 0.51 3.59
N VAL A 206 11.66 -0.27 4.45
CA VAL A 206 10.86 0.26 5.57
C VAL A 206 11.72 0.99 6.57
N GLN A 207 12.85 0.40 7.00
CA GLN A 207 13.79 1.06 7.93
C GLN A 207 14.38 2.34 7.32
N VAL A 208 14.69 2.32 6.02
CA VAL A 208 15.18 3.51 5.29
C VAL A 208 14.12 4.61 5.30
N LEU A 209 12.89 4.33 4.89
CA LEU A 209 11.82 5.33 4.77
C LEU A 209 11.32 5.83 6.13
N LYS A 210 11.48 5.05 7.19
CA LYS A 210 11.21 5.47 8.56
C LYS A 210 12.37 6.24 9.20
N GLU A 211 13.53 6.26 8.53
CA GLU A 211 14.76 6.88 9.03
C GLU A 211 15.21 6.28 10.38
N GLU A 212 14.99 4.97 10.56
CA GLU A 212 15.33 4.22 11.78
C GLU A 212 16.83 3.83 11.82
N VAL A 213 17.54 3.97 10.70
CA VAL A 213 18.93 3.56 10.53
C VAL A 213 19.74 4.60 9.79
N GLU A 214 21.01 4.72 10.14
CA GLU A 214 21.94 5.53 9.37
C GLU A 214 22.34 4.82 8.08
N ILE A 215 22.25 5.54 6.96
CA ILE A 215 22.59 5.04 5.64
C ILE A 215 23.93 5.62 5.21
N GLY A 216 24.87 4.78 4.83
CA GLY A 216 26.17 5.17 4.33
C GLY A 216 26.09 5.89 2.97
N LYS A 217 27.23 6.32 2.43
CA LYS A 217 27.29 7.10 1.21
C LYS A 217 26.95 6.29 -0.04
N LYS A 218 27.50 5.05 -0.13
CA LYS A 218 27.33 4.15 -1.27
C LYS A 218 26.32 3.05 -0.92
N VAL A 219 25.23 3.03 -1.66
CA VAL A 219 24.10 2.13 -1.41
C VAL A 219 23.88 1.17 -2.56
N LEU A 220 23.85 -0.13 -2.27
CA LEU A 220 23.33 -1.15 -3.18
C LEU A 220 21.89 -1.46 -2.82
N LEU A 221 20.94 -1.26 -3.74
CA LEU A 221 19.55 -1.61 -3.56
C LEU A 221 19.21 -2.85 -4.38
N ILE A 222 18.71 -3.89 -3.72
CA ILE A 222 18.27 -5.13 -4.35
C ILE A 222 16.77 -5.05 -4.62
N ASP A 223 16.39 -5.02 -5.90
CA ASP A 223 15.00 -4.89 -6.36
C ASP A 223 14.46 -6.22 -6.90
N ASN A 224 13.67 -6.92 -6.10
CA ASN A 224 12.88 -8.09 -6.54
C ASN A 224 11.37 -7.76 -6.62
N ASP A 225 10.97 -6.50 -6.42
CA ASP A 225 9.58 -6.03 -6.50
C ASP A 225 9.24 -5.46 -7.89
N GLY A 226 10.20 -4.76 -8.49
CA GLY A 226 10.04 -4.09 -9.78
C GLY A 226 9.00 -2.95 -9.73
N HIS A 227 8.64 -2.44 -8.56
CA HIS A 227 7.57 -1.47 -8.33
C HIS A 227 8.11 -0.22 -7.60
N HIS A 228 7.22 0.61 -7.08
CA HIS A 228 7.57 1.86 -6.39
C HIS A 228 8.35 1.67 -5.09
N GLN A 229 8.30 0.51 -4.44
CA GLN A 229 9.03 0.25 -3.21
C GLN A 229 10.54 0.44 -3.43
N ALA A 230 11.09 -0.18 -4.45
CA ALA A 230 12.50 -0.05 -4.79
C ALA A 230 12.82 1.33 -5.37
N THR A 231 12.12 1.73 -6.44
CA THR A 231 12.42 2.96 -7.18
C THR A 231 12.18 4.22 -6.36
N GLY A 232 11.11 4.28 -5.57
CA GLY A 232 10.82 5.42 -4.69
C GLY A 232 11.81 5.53 -3.51
N THR A 233 12.27 4.40 -2.96
CA THR A 233 13.31 4.40 -1.94
C THR A 233 14.67 4.81 -2.51
N ALA A 234 15.01 4.37 -3.73
CA ALA A 234 16.22 4.80 -4.40
C ALA A 234 16.22 6.32 -4.67
N GLU A 235 15.11 6.86 -5.13
CA GLU A 235 14.94 8.31 -5.35
C GLU A 235 15.03 9.08 -4.03
N PHE A 236 14.41 8.59 -2.96
CA PHE A 236 14.49 9.15 -1.60
C PHE A 236 15.94 9.24 -1.08
N LEU A 237 16.74 8.20 -1.33
CA LEU A 237 18.16 8.15 -0.94
C LEU A 237 19.02 9.10 -1.80
N ALA A 238 18.78 9.12 -3.12
CA ALA A 238 19.50 10.01 -4.04
C ALA A 238 19.22 11.49 -3.71
N ASP A 239 17.99 11.85 -3.35
CA ASP A 239 17.63 13.20 -2.88
C ASP A 239 18.37 13.61 -1.59
N ARG A 240 18.88 12.65 -0.83
CA ARG A 240 19.71 12.85 0.37
C ARG A 240 21.21 12.73 0.10
N GLY A 241 21.60 12.76 -1.17
CA GLY A 241 23.01 12.76 -1.60
C GLY A 241 23.70 11.40 -1.49
N ARG A 242 22.94 10.29 -1.46
CA ARG A 242 23.50 8.94 -1.50
C ARG A 242 23.77 8.51 -2.94
N GLU A 243 24.86 7.78 -3.15
CA GLU A 243 25.22 7.16 -4.42
C GLU A 243 24.49 5.80 -4.49
N VAL A 244 23.42 5.70 -5.28
CA VAL A 244 22.55 4.50 -5.30
C VAL A 244 22.78 3.68 -6.56
N HIS A 245 23.03 2.40 -6.37
CA HIS A 245 23.06 1.39 -7.43
C HIS A 245 21.94 0.38 -7.22
N ILE A 246 21.10 0.15 -8.21
CA ILE A 246 20.02 -0.85 -8.15
C ILE A 246 20.41 -2.07 -8.96
N ILE A 247 20.33 -3.25 -8.35
CA ILE A 247 20.41 -4.54 -9.04
C ILE A 247 19.06 -5.24 -9.01
N THR A 248 18.71 -5.95 -10.07
CA THR A 248 17.44 -6.68 -10.19
C THR A 248 17.58 -7.90 -11.09
N SER A 249 16.84 -8.97 -10.81
CA SER A 249 16.74 -10.13 -11.69
C SER A 249 15.85 -9.91 -12.92
N SER A 250 15.12 -8.78 -12.95
CA SER A 250 14.27 -8.41 -14.08
C SER A 250 15.10 -7.80 -15.21
N LEU A 251 14.55 -7.80 -16.44
CA LEU A 251 15.14 -7.19 -17.65
C LEU A 251 15.50 -5.70 -17.46
N PHE A 252 14.80 -5.02 -16.57
CA PHE A 252 15.07 -3.61 -16.20
C PHE A 252 14.42 -3.26 -14.85
N THR A 253 15.04 -2.32 -14.15
CA THR A 253 14.49 -1.77 -12.90
C THR A 253 13.14 -1.11 -13.11
N GLY A 254 12.21 -1.38 -12.22
CA GLY A 254 10.86 -0.82 -12.28
C GLY A 254 9.96 -1.48 -13.31
N GLY A 255 10.19 -2.75 -13.68
CA GLY A 255 9.44 -3.46 -14.73
C GLY A 255 7.93 -3.41 -14.57
N ASN A 256 7.45 -3.46 -13.33
CA ASN A 256 6.02 -3.39 -13.00
C ASN A 256 5.42 -1.96 -13.07
N LEU A 257 6.21 -0.93 -13.36
CA LEU A 257 5.75 0.45 -13.54
C LEU A 257 5.27 0.75 -14.97
N GLY A 258 5.61 -0.11 -15.94
CA GLY A 258 5.22 0.08 -17.35
C GLY A 258 3.70 0.19 -17.53
N PRO A 259 2.91 -0.78 -17.08
CA PRO A 259 1.45 -0.74 -17.17
C PRO A 259 0.81 0.48 -16.48
N LEU A 260 1.46 1.03 -15.45
CA LEU A 260 1.01 2.22 -14.73
C LEU A 260 1.30 3.53 -15.50
N GLN A 261 2.08 3.48 -16.56
CA GLN A 261 2.64 4.61 -17.30
C GLN A 261 3.63 5.46 -16.47
N ASP A 262 4.17 4.91 -15.38
CA ASP A 262 5.12 5.60 -14.50
C ASP A 262 6.59 5.28 -14.82
N LEU A 263 6.87 4.23 -15.59
CA LEU A 263 8.22 3.71 -15.82
C LEU A 263 9.17 4.76 -16.41
N TYR A 264 8.77 5.40 -17.50
CA TYR A 264 9.64 6.36 -18.20
C TYR A 264 10.03 7.54 -17.30
N LEU A 265 9.03 8.18 -16.67
CA LEU A 265 9.27 9.35 -15.82
C LEU A 265 10.08 9.00 -14.57
N THR A 266 9.82 7.83 -13.97
CA THR A 266 10.56 7.35 -12.80
C THR A 266 12.02 7.09 -13.16
N ARG A 267 12.30 6.37 -14.23
CA ARG A 267 13.67 6.09 -14.66
C ARG A 267 14.42 7.35 -15.08
N LYS A 268 13.73 8.31 -15.72
CA LYS A 268 14.30 9.61 -16.06
C LYS A 268 14.79 10.35 -14.81
N ARG A 269 13.92 10.51 -13.79
CA ARG A 269 14.29 11.17 -12.54
C ARG A 269 15.42 10.47 -11.80
N LEU A 270 15.40 9.12 -11.75
CA LEU A 270 16.48 8.35 -11.14
C LEU A 270 17.82 8.55 -11.85
N ALA A 271 17.83 8.54 -13.19
CA ALA A 271 19.03 8.78 -13.99
C ALA A 271 19.56 10.22 -13.81
N GLU A 272 18.68 11.22 -13.81
CA GLU A 272 19.04 12.63 -13.56
C GLU A 272 19.66 12.83 -12.16
N LYS A 273 19.31 11.97 -11.18
CA LYS A 273 19.88 11.96 -9.83
C LYS A 273 21.12 11.06 -9.69
N GLY A 274 21.63 10.52 -10.78
CA GLY A 274 22.84 9.69 -10.79
C GLY A 274 22.64 8.26 -10.29
N VAL A 275 21.41 7.77 -10.16
CA VAL A 275 21.15 6.36 -9.80
C VAL A 275 21.55 5.47 -10.97
N THR A 276 22.35 4.43 -10.67
CA THR A 276 22.83 3.45 -11.64
C THR A 276 22.06 2.12 -11.55
N PHE A 277 22.07 1.32 -12.62
CA PHE A 277 21.26 0.11 -12.71
C PHE A 277 22.07 -1.06 -13.30
N THR A 278 21.94 -2.25 -12.71
CA THR A 278 22.39 -3.51 -13.32
C THR A 278 21.22 -4.51 -13.31
N PRO A 279 20.56 -4.71 -14.45
CA PRO A 279 19.51 -5.70 -14.60
C PRO A 279 20.08 -7.12 -14.74
N ASP A 280 19.20 -8.11 -14.82
CA ASP A 280 19.51 -9.52 -15.11
C ASP A 280 20.41 -10.18 -14.04
N ILE A 281 20.39 -9.67 -12.80
CA ILE A 281 21.19 -10.20 -11.69
C ILE A 281 20.29 -10.87 -10.65
N ALA A 282 20.40 -12.20 -10.55
CA ALA A 282 19.84 -12.96 -9.43
C ALA A 282 20.83 -12.95 -8.25
N VAL A 283 20.40 -12.44 -7.10
CA VAL A 283 21.20 -12.50 -5.88
C VAL A 283 21.22 -13.91 -5.33
N LEU A 284 22.39 -14.44 -5.06
CA LEU A 284 22.60 -15.78 -4.52
C LEU A 284 22.94 -15.75 -3.03
N GLU A 285 23.74 -14.79 -2.59
CA GLU A 285 24.29 -14.74 -1.23
C GLU A 285 24.64 -13.30 -0.83
N ILE A 286 24.53 -13.01 0.46
CA ILE A 286 25.00 -11.77 1.07
C ILE A 286 25.98 -12.14 2.19
N GLN A 287 27.23 -11.63 2.12
CA GLN A 287 28.26 -11.79 3.15
C GLN A 287 28.72 -10.39 3.63
N GLY A 288 28.26 -10.00 4.81
CA GLY A 288 28.47 -8.63 5.29
C GLY A 288 27.83 -7.61 4.35
N THR A 289 28.63 -6.83 3.63
CA THR A 289 28.21 -5.88 2.58
C THR A 289 28.61 -6.33 1.18
N VAL A 290 29.07 -7.57 1.00
CA VAL A 290 29.36 -8.17 -0.29
C VAL A 290 28.15 -8.94 -0.76
N VAL A 291 27.63 -8.62 -1.96
CA VAL A 291 26.52 -9.33 -2.59
C VAL A 291 27.05 -10.12 -3.77
N LYS A 292 26.85 -11.44 -3.72
CA LYS A 292 27.16 -12.33 -4.83
C LYS A 292 25.92 -12.51 -5.71
N GLY A 293 26.05 -12.22 -6.98
CA GLY A 293 24.99 -12.33 -7.98
C GLY A 293 25.37 -13.24 -9.12
N LEU A 294 24.35 -13.73 -9.81
CA LEU A 294 24.47 -14.49 -11.04
C LEU A 294 23.74 -13.72 -12.16
N HIS A 295 24.44 -13.46 -13.25
CA HIS A 295 23.80 -12.93 -14.45
C HIS A 295 22.94 -14.02 -15.09
N VAL A 296 21.60 -13.83 -15.11
CA VAL A 296 20.63 -14.90 -15.36
C VAL A 296 20.70 -15.54 -16.76
N TYR A 297 21.28 -14.85 -17.74
CA TYR A 297 21.41 -15.37 -19.11
C TYR A 297 22.80 -15.92 -19.43
N SER A 298 23.88 -15.31 -18.91
CA SER A 298 25.26 -15.75 -19.21
C SER A 298 25.80 -16.74 -18.18
N ASN A 299 25.12 -16.92 -17.03
CA ASN A 299 25.60 -17.68 -15.87
C ASN A 299 26.94 -17.17 -15.32
N GLN A 300 27.29 -15.91 -15.60
CA GLN A 300 28.48 -15.29 -15.06
C GLN A 300 28.26 -14.88 -13.61
N MET A 301 29.17 -15.27 -12.73
CA MET A 301 29.18 -14.82 -11.34
C MET A 301 29.70 -13.39 -11.26
N MET A 302 29.08 -12.58 -10.43
CA MET A 302 29.41 -11.18 -10.21
C MET A 302 29.40 -10.86 -8.71
N ASP A 303 30.44 -10.17 -8.24
CA ASP A 303 30.51 -9.69 -6.86
C ASP A 303 30.29 -8.18 -6.83
N PHE A 304 29.30 -7.74 -6.04
CA PHE A 304 28.99 -6.35 -5.78
C PHE A 304 29.63 -5.97 -4.44
N THR A 305 30.68 -5.16 -4.49
CA THR A 305 31.53 -4.79 -3.34
C THR A 305 31.68 -3.27 -3.24
N GLY A 306 32.16 -2.80 -2.08
CA GLY A 306 32.45 -1.38 -1.86
C GLY A 306 31.22 -0.52 -1.57
N TYR A 307 30.14 -1.13 -1.11
CA TYR A 307 28.93 -0.46 -0.63
C TYR A 307 28.95 -0.37 0.90
N ASP A 308 28.49 0.76 1.41
CA ASP A 308 28.35 0.99 2.85
C ASP A 308 27.06 0.40 3.41
N THR A 309 26.01 0.36 2.56
CA THR A 309 24.67 -0.13 2.94
C THR A 309 24.04 -0.93 1.81
N ILE A 310 23.39 -2.03 2.17
CA ILE A 310 22.56 -2.84 1.27
C ILE A 310 21.10 -2.64 1.67
N VAL A 311 20.26 -2.22 0.73
CA VAL A 311 18.82 -2.00 0.95
C VAL A 311 18.02 -3.10 0.24
N LEU A 312 17.16 -3.77 0.98
CA LEU A 312 16.36 -4.89 0.50
C LEU A 312 14.93 -4.44 0.12
N ALA A 313 14.58 -4.51 -1.16
CA ALA A 313 13.24 -4.39 -1.70
C ALA A 313 12.79 -5.76 -2.26
N VAL A 314 12.59 -6.74 -1.39
CA VAL A 314 12.47 -8.17 -1.74
C VAL A 314 11.13 -8.79 -1.29
N GLY A 315 10.16 -7.93 -0.99
CA GLY A 315 8.82 -8.32 -0.53
C GLY A 315 8.73 -8.56 0.98
N ASN A 316 7.57 -8.99 1.41
CA ASN A 316 7.19 -9.08 2.82
C ASN A 316 6.80 -10.51 3.21
N THR A 317 6.70 -10.73 4.53
CA THR A 317 6.12 -11.93 5.16
C THR A 317 4.85 -11.53 5.91
N SER A 318 3.79 -12.31 5.78
CA SER A 318 2.51 -12.08 6.49
C SER A 318 2.69 -12.17 8.00
N CYS A 319 2.02 -11.25 8.72
CA CYS A 319 1.88 -11.30 10.18
C CYS A 319 0.57 -12.02 10.54
N ASP A 320 0.51 -13.33 10.43
CA ASP A 320 -0.73 -14.10 10.59
C ASP A 320 -0.77 -14.99 11.86
N GLN A 321 0.22 -14.87 12.74
CA GLN A 321 0.33 -15.67 13.94
C GLN A 321 -0.94 -15.57 14.81
N LEU A 322 -1.45 -14.36 15.07
CA LEU A 322 -2.65 -14.13 15.87
C LEU A 322 -3.89 -14.87 15.32
N TYR A 323 -4.00 -15.00 13.99
CA TYR A 323 -5.08 -15.78 13.39
C TYR A 323 -5.02 -17.25 13.81
N PHE A 324 -3.84 -17.86 13.79
CA PHE A 324 -3.68 -19.25 14.18
C PHE A 324 -3.89 -19.44 15.70
N GLU A 325 -3.49 -18.49 16.51
CA GLU A 325 -3.75 -18.50 17.97
C GLU A 325 -5.23 -18.41 18.31
N LEU A 326 -6.03 -17.68 17.52
CA LEU A 326 -7.48 -17.52 17.70
C LEU A 326 -8.31 -18.63 17.04
N LYS A 327 -7.69 -19.41 16.14
CA LYS A 327 -8.38 -20.48 15.41
C LYS A 327 -8.97 -21.53 16.35
N GLY A 328 -10.28 -21.77 16.23
CA GLY A 328 -11.04 -22.66 17.11
C GLY A 328 -11.48 -22.06 18.45
N LYS A 329 -11.05 -20.82 18.77
CA LYS A 329 -11.47 -20.11 19.99
C LYS A 329 -12.60 -19.11 19.72
N VAL A 330 -12.72 -18.63 18.48
CA VAL A 330 -13.72 -17.67 18.04
C VAL A 330 -14.65 -18.32 17.03
N LYS A 331 -15.95 -18.02 17.11
CA LYS A 331 -16.96 -18.62 16.23
C LYS A 331 -16.77 -18.20 14.77
N GLU A 332 -16.51 -16.92 14.54
CA GLU A 332 -16.29 -16.35 13.22
C GLU A 332 -14.93 -15.64 13.19
N LEU A 333 -14.00 -16.15 12.40
CA LEU A 333 -12.63 -15.67 12.35
C LEU A 333 -12.21 -15.48 10.89
N TYR A 334 -11.79 -14.26 10.55
CA TYR A 334 -11.41 -13.86 9.20
C TYR A 334 -10.02 -13.26 9.17
N ARG A 335 -9.38 -13.27 7.98
CA ARG A 335 -8.16 -12.52 7.67
C ARG A 335 -8.42 -11.54 6.54
N ALA A 336 -7.74 -10.39 6.55
CA ALA A 336 -7.84 -9.38 5.50
C ALA A 336 -6.48 -8.72 5.22
N GLY A 337 -6.23 -8.41 3.95
CA GLY A 337 -5.02 -7.74 3.50
C GLY A 337 -3.78 -8.60 3.55
N ASP A 338 -2.63 -8.00 3.82
CA ASP A 338 -1.32 -8.65 3.77
C ASP A 338 -1.12 -9.77 4.81
N CYS A 339 -1.92 -9.81 5.84
CA CYS A 339 -2.00 -10.93 6.78
C CYS A 339 -2.47 -12.22 6.09
N VAL A 340 -3.21 -12.14 4.97
CA VAL A 340 -3.55 -13.29 4.12
C VAL A 340 -2.37 -13.67 3.23
N ALA A 341 -1.87 -12.67 2.49
CA ALA A 341 -0.69 -12.74 1.65
C ALA A 341 -0.26 -11.30 1.29
N PRO A 342 1.03 -10.96 1.35
CA PRO A 342 1.50 -9.63 0.98
C PRO A 342 1.15 -9.31 -0.49
N ARG A 343 0.37 -8.23 -0.69
CA ARG A 343 -0.13 -7.79 -1.99
C ARG A 343 -0.18 -6.25 -2.04
N LYS A 344 -0.89 -5.70 -3.01
CA LYS A 344 -1.06 -4.25 -3.14
C LYS A 344 -2.27 -3.76 -2.32
N THR A 345 -2.31 -2.45 -2.09
CA THR A 345 -3.35 -1.78 -1.29
C THR A 345 -4.78 -2.04 -1.80
N ASP A 346 -4.98 -2.21 -3.12
CA ASP A 346 -6.28 -2.53 -3.70
C ASP A 346 -6.85 -3.84 -3.15
N MET A 347 -6.01 -4.88 -3.04
CA MET A 347 -6.43 -6.16 -2.49
C MET A 347 -6.72 -6.07 -0.99
N ALA A 348 -5.96 -5.26 -0.26
CA ALA A 348 -6.23 -5.01 1.15
C ALA A 348 -7.61 -4.34 1.36
N ILE A 349 -7.95 -3.35 0.53
CA ILE A 349 -9.25 -2.68 0.54
C ILE A 349 -10.38 -3.66 0.18
N VAL A 350 -10.21 -4.47 -0.89
CA VAL A 350 -11.21 -5.46 -1.31
C VAL A 350 -11.44 -6.50 -0.22
N ASP A 351 -10.36 -7.04 0.38
CA ASP A 351 -10.49 -8.01 1.47
C ASP A 351 -11.23 -7.39 2.66
N GLY A 352 -10.82 -6.19 3.10
CA GLY A 352 -11.48 -5.47 4.20
C GLY A 352 -12.96 -5.25 3.94
N HIS A 353 -13.32 -4.83 2.72
CA HIS A 353 -14.71 -4.60 2.34
C HIS A 353 -15.57 -5.88 2.36
N ARG A 354 -14.99 -7.01 1.96
CA ARG A 354 -15.70 -8.30 1.88
C ARG A 354 -15.96 -8.93 3.24
N VAL A 355 -15.04 -8.76 4.19
CA VAL A 355 -15.14 -9.39 5.51
C VAL A 355 -15.82 -8.49 6.55
N GLY A 356 -15.88 -7.18 6.32
CA GLY A 356 -16.63 -6.21 7.11
C GLY A 356 -18.12 -6.20 6.74
#